data_9ef3c43c89f2cd22b949bd1ad6a04ef1
#
_entry.id   9ef3c43c89f2cd22b949bd1ad6a04ef1
#
_cell.length_a   1.000
_cell.length_b   1.000
_cell.length_c   1.000
_cell.angle_alpha   90.00
_cell.angle_beta   90.00
_cell.angle_gamma   90.00
#
_symmetry.space_group_name_H-M   'P 1'
#
loop_
_entity.id
_entity.type
_entity.pdbx_description
1 polymer ?
#
loop_
_entity_poly.entity_id
_entity_poly.type
_entity_poly.pdbx_seq_one_letter_code
_entity_poly.pdbx_strand_id
1 'polypeptide(L)'
;FNYRVHLYDQNIRQLPKGFLLGSETASTVSSRGVYKFPVEPSDSKKYADGQCSSYDVEYCPWSNLPDDDWRMQDDRDYVIGEFVWTGYDYLGEPSPYDEYWPSRSSYFGICDLAGLPKDRFWLYRSHWRKDVNTLHVLPHWTFPGREGEVTPVYCYTNAPSAELFVNGKSQGRIVKNPGTRLDRYRLRWNNVKYEPGELKVVAYNYDGSVMGEQTVRTAGEPARIVLEADRSSIAAKGEDLAFVKVSVVDKDGTPCPTATNKMKFEVTGAAKFRAACNGDATSLVAFNSTEMPLFSGELVVVVEGTKQGKATLSVSADGLPKETLSINIK
;
A
#
# COMPACT_ATOMS: atom_id res chain seq x y z
N PHE A 1 -5.87 -21.55 -14.54
CA PHE A 1 -4.72 -22.10 -13.79
C PHE A 1 -4.47 -21.24 -12.56
N ASN A 2 -4.27 -21.90 -11.41
CA ASN A 2 -3.83 -21.25 -10.17
C ASN A 2 -2.32 -21.34 -10.10
N TYR A 3 -1.63 -20.22 -9.98
CA TYR A 3 -0.16 -20.14 -9.87
C TYR A 3 0.60 -20.91 -10.95
N ARG A 4 1.83 -21.33 -10.67
CA ARG A 4 2.69 -22.16 -11.55
C ARG A 4 2.84 -21.58 -12.96
N VAL A 5 3.01 -20.28 -13.05
CA VAL A 5 3.17 -19.54 -14.31
C VAL A 5 4.26 -20.13 -15.20
N HIS A 6 5.30 -20.73 -14.61
CA HIS A 6 6.40 -21.41 -15.32
C HIS A 6 5.95 -22.64 -16.13
N LEU A 7 4.77 -23.17 -15.90
CA LEU A 7 4.20 -24.32 -16.64
C LEU A 7 3.28 -23.89 -17.80
N TYR A 8 3.03 -22.62 -18.01
CA TYR A 8 2.07 -22.13 -19.00
C TYR A 8 2.44 -22.58 -20.43
N ASP A 9 3.69 -22.43 -20.84
CA ASP A 9 4.18 -22.86 -22.17
C ASP A 9 4.07 -24.38 -22.41
N GLN A 10 4.09 -25.18 -21.35
CA GLN A 10 3.88 -26.64 -21.42
C GLN A 10 2.39 -26.96 -21.49
N ASN A 11 1.59 -26.38 -20.63
CA ASN A 11 0.18 -26.72 -20.44
C ASN A 11 -0.69 -26.27 -21.62
N ILE A 12 -0.36 -25.15 -22.27
CA ILE A 12 -1.13 -24.68 -23.43
C ILE A 12 -1.23 -25.71 -24.56
N ARG A 13 -0.23 -26.56 -24.72
CA ARG A 13 -0.20 -27.62 -25.75
C ARG A 13 -1.27 -28.69 -25.54
N GLN A 14 -1.83 -28.79 -24.33
CA GLN A 14 -2.85 -29.75 -23.95
C GLN A 14 -4.26 -29.15 -23.90
N LEU A 15 -4.38 -27.84 -24.09
CA LEU A 15 -5.66 -27.14 -23.99
C LEU A 15 -6.37 -27.09 -25.35
N PRO A 16 -7.62 -27.61 -25.44
CA PRO A 16 -8.35 -27.76 -26.72
C PRO A 16 -8.70 -26.40 -27.36
N LYS A 17 -8.81 -25.32 -26.57
CA LYS A 17 -9.18 -23.98 -27.05
C LYS A 17 -7.99 -23.06 -27.25
N GLY A 18 -6.79 -23.45 -26.85
CA GLY A 18 -5.57 -22.70 -27.08
C GLY A 18 -5.45 -21.36 -26.33
N PHE A 19 -6.12 -21.18 -25.18
CA PHE A 19 -5.94 -20.03 -24.31
C PHE A 19 -5.86 -20.41 -22.82
N LEU A 20 -5.26 -19.53 -22.02
CA LEU A 20 -5.02 -19.72 -20.61
C LEU A 20 -5.36 -18.46 -19.82
N LEU A 21 -6.02 -18.62 -18.68
CA LEU A 21 -6.32 -17.57 -17.71
C LEU A 21 -5.68 -17.93 -16.37
N GLY A 22 -4.92 -17.02 -15.77
CA GLY A 22 -4.48 -17.10 -14.39
C GLY A 22 -5.67 -16.87 -13.45
N SER A 23 -6.29 -17.95 -12.94
CA SER A 23 -7.48 -17.84 -12.10
C SER A 23 -7.16 -17.45 -10.65
N GLU A 24 -5.89 -17.57 -10.26
CA GLU A 24 -5.34 -17.09 -9.01
C GLU A 24 -3.82 -16.92 -9.17
N THR A 25 -3.30 -15.73 -8.95
CA THR A 25 -1.90 -15.40 -9.22
C THR A 25 -1.26 -14.62 -8.08
N ALA A 26 0.07 -14.60 -8.05
CA ALA A 26 0.91 -13.68 -7.30
C ALA A 26 0.53 -13.49 -5.82
N SER A 27 0.53 -14.54 -5.00
CA SER A 27 0.49 -14.40 -3.52
C SER A 27 1.77 -13.76 -3.00
N THR A 28 1.98 -12.50 -3.36
CA THR A 28 3.06 -11.64 -2.87
C THR A 28 2.67 -11.08 -1.52
N VAL A 29 3.56 -11.10 -0.56
CA VAL A 29 3.29 -10.64 0.81
C VAL A 29 3.83 -9.24 1.06
N SER A 30 3.08 -8.40 1.77
CA SER A 30 3.53 -7.09 2.23
C SER A 30 2.67 -6.57 3.38
N SER A 31 3.27 -5.70 4.21
CA SER A 31 2.58 -4.90 5.22
C SER A 31 2.67 -3.43 4.83
N ARG A 32 1.56 -2.69 4.86
CA ARG A 32 1.51 -1.28 4.45
C ARG A 32 2.54 -0.43 5.20
N GLY A 33 3.43 0.25 4.45
CA GLY A 33 4.41 1.19 4.97
C GLY A 33 5.55 0.58 5.80
N VAL A 34 5.75 -0.76 5.76
CA VAL A 34 6.84 -1.46 6.44
C VAL A 34 7.93 -1.81 5.43
N TYR A 35 9.17 -1.47 5.74
CA TYR A 35 10.30 -1.72 4.83
C TYR A 35 11.40 -2.49 5.55
N LYS A 36 11.86 -3.56 4.93
CA LYS A 36 12.92 -4.45 5.44
C LYS A 36 14.16 -4.37 4.57
N PHE A 37 15.31 -4.47 5.18
CA PHE A 37 16.61 -4.37 4.53
C PHE A 37 17.50 -5.57 4.87
N PRO A 38 18.36 -6.05 3.97
CA PRO A 38 18.50 -5.65 2.58
C PRO A 38 17.29 -6.06 1.73
N VAL A 39 17.08 -5.37 0.59
CA VAL A 39 15.96 -5.63 -0.33
C VAL A 39 16.39 -6.64 -1.40
N GLU A 40 15.86 -7.85 -1.33
CA GLU A 40 16.19 -8.94 -2.25
C GLU A 40 14.92 -9.74 -2.58
N PRO A 41 14.69 -10.09 -3.88
CA PRO A 41 13.64 -11.02 -4.23
C PRO A 41 13.86 -12.39 -3.59
N SER A 42 12.87 -12.90 -2.89
CA SER A 42 13.00 -14.18 -2.20
C SER A 42 11.62 -14.77 -1.87
N ASP A 43 11.61 -16.04 -1.52
CA ASP A 43 10.51 -16.60 -0.75
C ASP A 43 10.29 -15.73 0.49
N SER A 44 9.03 -15.60 0.90
CA SER A 44 8.65 -14.74 2.01
C SER A 44 9.45 -15.08 3.29
N LYS A 45 10.05 -14.04 3.86
CA LYS A 45 10.84 -14.13 5.08
C LYS A 45 9.94 -13.92 6.30
N LYS A 46 10.38 -14.48 7.42
CA LYS A 46 9.77 -14.21 8.74
C LYS A 46 10.62 -13.20 9.49
N TYR A 47 9.99 -12.11 9.93
CA TYR A 47 10.62 -11.07 10.73
C TYR A 47 10.05 -11.07 12.13
N ALA A 48 10.85 -10.67 13.12
CA ALA A 48 10.49 -10.75 14.53
C ALA A 48 9.25 -9.92 14.92
N ASP A 49 8.93 -8.89 14.15
CA ASP A 49 7.77 -8.04 14.35
C ASP A 49 6.49 -8.55 13.69
N GLY A 50 6.54 -9.72 13.02
CA GLY A 50 5.37 -10.28 12.31
C GLY A 50 4.91 -9.46 11.11
N GLN A 51 5.77 -8.64 10.52
CA GLN A 51 5.45 -7.82 9.35
C GLN A 51 6.23 -8.24 8.11
N CYS A 52 5.70 -7.98 6.93
CA CYS A 52 6.34 -8.25 5.64
C CYS A 52 6.84 -6.96 4.98
N SER A 53 7.87 -7.07 4.13
CA SER A 53 8.41 -5.90 3.43
C SER A 53 7.47 -5.36 2.36
N SER A 54 7.31 -4.05 2.29
CA SER A 54 6.46 -3.35 1.31
C SER A 54 7.16 -3.08 -0.04
N TYR A 55 8.37 -3.59 -0.24
CA TYR A 55 9.07 -3.48 -1.53
C TYR A 55 8.50 -4.39 -2.62
N ASP A 56 7.52 -5.26 -2.30
CA ASP A 56 6.84 -6.18 -3.24
C ASP A 56 7.80 -7.10 -4.00
N VAL A 57 8.76 -7.66 -3.27
CA VAL A 57 9.75 -8.62 -3.78
C VAL A 57 9.78 -9.94 -3.01
N GLU A 58 8.85 -10.11 -2.05
CA GLU A 58 8.71 -11.34 -1.27
C GLU A 58 7.39 -12.04 -1.64
N TYR A 59 7.43 -13.34 -1.87
CA TYR A 59 6.30 -14.16 -2.30
C TYR A 59 6.30 -15.52 -1.59
N CYS A 60 5.15 -16.17 -1.53
CA CYS A 60 5.05 -17.50 -0.92
C CYS A 60 5.67 -18.59 -1.80
N PRO A 61 6.17 -19.71 -1.22
CA PRO A 61 6.87 -20.77 -1.94
C PRO A 61 6.08 -21.40 -3.08
N TRP A 62 4.74 -21.37 -3.02
CA TRP A 62 3.84 -21.89 -4.07
C TRP A 62 3.54 -20.86 -5.17
N SER A 63 4.03 -19.64 -5.04
CA SER A 63 3.65 -18.48 -5.82
C SER A 63 4.84 -17.84 -6.56
N ASN A 64 4.67 -16.62 -6.99
CA ASN A 64 5.63 -15.81 -7.73
C ASN A 64 5.32 -14.31 -7.55
N LEU A 65 6.16 -13.45 -8.09
CA LEU A 65 5.87 -12.01 -8.16
C LEU A 65 4.90 -11.71 -9.31
N PRO A 66 4.11 -10.61 -9.23
CA PRO A 66 3.25 -10.18 -10.33
C PRO A 66 4.01 -9.96 -11.63
N ASP A 67 5.27 -9.57 -11.56
CA ASP A 67 6.19 -9.41 -12.70
C ASP A 67 6.29 -10.69 -13.57
N ASP A 68 6.21 -11.85 -12.96
CA ASP A 68 6.28 -13.14 -13.68
C ASP A 68 4.99 -13.42 -14.44
N ASP A 69 3.83 -13.14 -13.82
CA ASP A 69 2.52 -13.30 -14.44
C ASP A 69 2.35 -12.32 -15.60
N TRP A 70 2.71 -11.04 -15.40
CA TRP A 70 2.62 -10.01 -16.44
C TRP A 70 3.55 -10.29 -17.60
N ARG A 71 4.75 -10.82 -17.36
CA ARG A 71 5.64 -11.22 -18.42
C ARG A 71 5.01 -12.29 -19.32
N MET A 72 4.31 -13.24 -18.74
CA MET A 72 3.61 -14.26 -19.53
C MET A 72 2.44 -13.66 -20.31
N GLN A 73 1.70 -12.72 -19.72
CA GLN A 73 0.61 -12.03 -20.41
C GLN A 73 1.12 -11.13 -21.55
N ASP A 74 2.22 -10.40 -21.32
CA ASP A 74 2.78 -9.48 -22.31
C ASP A 74 3.50 -10.21 -23.46
N ASP A 75 4.08 -11.39 -23.21
CA ASP A 75 4.92 -12.12 -24.16
C ASP A 75 4.20 -13.31 -24.83
N ARG A 76 2.96 -13.62 -24.47
CA ARG A 76 2.21 -14.81 -24.91
C ARG A 76 0.76 -14.47 -25.24
N ASP A 77 0.39 -14.48 -26.49
CA ASP A 77 -0.97 -14.17 -26.99
C ASP A 77 -2.05 -15.11 -26.44
N TYR A 78 -1.66 -16.31 -26.00
CA TYR A 78 -2.60 -17.28 -25.44
C TYR A 78 -2.91 -17.07 -23.96
N VAL A 79 -2.19 -16.18 -23.26
CA VAL A 79 -2.48 -15.80 -21.87
C VAL A 79 -3.39 -14.58 -21.87
N ILE A 80 -4.68 -14.80 -21.56
CA ILE A 80 -5.72 -13.79 -21.74
C ILE A 80 -5.95 -12.89 -20.52
N GLY A 81 -5.25 -13.14 -19.42
CA GLY A 81 -5.33 -12.31 -18.20
C GLY A 81 -5.12 -13.09 -16.92
N GLU A 82 -5.42 -12.42 -15.81
CA GLU A 82 -5.24 -12.97 -14.46
C GLU A 82 -6.28 -12.42 -13.47
N PHE A 83 -6.45 -13.18 -12.38
CA PHE A 83 -7.07 -12.73 -11.13
C PHE A 83 -6.04 -12.82 -10.01
N VAL A 84 -5.63 -11.68 -9.48
CA VAL A 84 -4.62 -11.64 -8.42
C VAL A 84 -5.19 -12.12 -7.08
N TRP A 85 -4.39 -12.85 -6.33
CA TRP A 85 -4.65 -13.13 -4.93
C TRP A 85 -3.83 -12.17 -4.05
N THR A 86 -4.45 -11.11 -3.44
CA THR A 86 -5.86 -10.78 -3.50
C THR A 86 -6.06 -9.26 -3.43
N GLY A 87 -7.29 -8.76 -3.59
CA GLY A 87 -7.59 -7.33 -3.55
C GLY A 87 -7.38 -6.71 -2.18
N TYR A 88 -7.80 -7.40 -1.11
CA TYR A 88 -7.71 -6.92 0.28
C TYR A 88 -7.10 -8.00 1.17
N ASP A 89 -6.40 -7.58 2.22
CA ASP A 89 -6.10 -8.49 3.32
C ASP A 89 -7.40 -8.93 3.99
N TYR A 90 -7.40 -10.12 4.57
CA TYR A 90 -8.56 -10.73 5.22
C TYR A 90 -8.12 -11.47 6.48
N LEU A 91 -9.03 -11.65 7.42
CA LEU A 91 -8.77 -12.44 8.62
C LEU A 91 -8.57 -13.91 8.26
N GLY A 92 -7.56 -14.51 8.85
CA GLY A 92 -7.10 -15.86 8.52
C GLY A 92 -5.92 -15.86 7.55
N GLU A 93 -5.37 -17.05 7.28
CA GLU A 93 -4.25 -17.32 6.38
C GLU A 93 -3.07 -16.34 6.51
N PRO A 94 -2.45 -16.24 7.71
CA PRO A 94 -1.42 -15.24 8.00
C PRO A 94 -0.04 -15.61 7.44
N SER A 95 0.05 -16.35 6.32
CA SER A 95 1.34 -16.69 5.71
C SER A 95 2.19 -15.47 5.40
N PRO A 96 3.50 -15.49 5.75
CA PRO A 96 4.29 -16.66 6.18
C PRO A 96 4.29 -16.93 7.69
N TYR A 97 3.39 -16.31 8.47
CA TYR A 97 3.37 -16.35 9.94
C TYR A 97 2.31 -17.32 10.49
N ASP A 98 2.05 -18.43 9.81
CA ASP A 98 0.99 -19.41 10.17
C ASP A 98 1.08 -19.93 11.60
N GLU A 99 2.29 -19.97 12.16
CA GLU A 99 2.56 -20.40 13.54
C GLU A 99 2.93 -19.24 14.49
N TYR A 100 2.81 -18.00 14.01
CA TYR A 100 3.23 -16.81 14.74
C TYR A 100 2.02 -16.06 15.30
N TRP A 101 1.82 -16.18 16.61
CA TRP A 101 0.86 -15.31 17.30
C TRP A 101 1.55 -13.98 17.65
N PRO A 102 0.95 -12.80 17.35
CA PRO A 102 -0.49 -12.58 17.10
C PRO A 102 -0.88 -12.36 15.61
N SER A 103 -0.10 -12.78 14.64
CA SER A 103 -0.50 -12.67 13.23
C SER A 103 -1.80 -13.39 12.96
N ARG A 104 -2.83 -12.67 12.47
CA ARG A 104 -4.18 -13.20 12.27
C ARG A 104 -4.83 -12.80 10.96
N SER A 105 -4.17 -11.94 10.20
CA SER A 105 -4.62 -11.47 8.88
C SER A 105 -3.67 -11.93 7.80
N SER A 106 -4.17 -12.10 6.59
CA SER A 106 -3.32 -12.31 5.42
C SER A 106 -2.46 -11.07 5.14
N TYR A 107 -1.39 -11.26 4.36
CA TYR A 107 -0.47 -10.22 3.87
C TYR A 107 -0.56 -10.05 2.35
N PHE A 108 -1.47 -10.78 1.68
CA PHE A 108 -1.58 -10.87 0.23
C PHE A 108 -2.28 -9.69 -0.43
N GLY A 109 -3.06 -8.92 0.33
CA GLY A 109 -3.88 -7.84 -0.18
C GLY A 109 -3.11 -6.78 -0.96
N ILE A 110 -3.71 -6.28 -2.03
CA ILE A 110 -3.29 -5.05 -2.71
C ILE A 110 -3.58 -3.85 -1.80
N CYS A 111 -4.70 -3.92 -1.08
CA CYS A 111 -5.02 -3.05 0.07
C CYS A 111 -4.86 -3.85 1.37
N ASP A 112 -4.61 -3.17 2.47
CA ASP A 112 -4.55 -3.78 3.79
C ASP A 112 -5.95 -4.11 4.35
N LEU A 113 -6.01 -4.66 5.57
CA LEU A 113 -7.26 -5.04 6.25
C LEU A 113 -8.17 -3.83 6.55
N ALA A 114 -7.62 -2.62 6.61
CA ALA A 114 -8.40 -1.38 6.76
C ALA A 114 -8.93 -0.84 5.42
N GLY A 115 -8.56 -1.45 4.29
CA GLY A 115 -8.88 -0.99 2.95
C GLY A 115 -7.93 0.10 2.43
N LEU A 116 -6.83 0.38 3.15
CA LEU A 116 -5.84 1.36 2.72
C LEU A 116 -4.88 0.74 1.71
N PRO A 117 -4.54 1.47 0.60
CA PRO A 117 -3.64 0.96 -0.42
C PRO A 117 -2.25 0.67 0.14
N LYS A 118 -1.69 -0.51 -0.15
CA LYS A 118 -0.27 -0.80 0.01
C LYS A 118 0.51 -0.28 -1.19
N ASP A 119 1.85 -0.28 -1.14
CA ASP A 119 2.66 0.16 -2.29
C ASP A 119 2.33 -0.62 -3.56
N ARG A 120 2.04 -1.94 -3.45
CA ARG A 120 1.66 -2.77 -4.60
C ARG A 120 0.37 -2.35 -5.30
N PHE A 121 -0.54 -1.61 -4.65
CA PHE A 121 -1.70 -1.02 -5.33
C PHE A 121 -1.24 -0.15 -6.51
N TRP A 122 -0.21 0.63 -6.30
CA TRP A 122 0.35 1.52 -7.32
C TRP A 122 1.15 0.78 -8.38
N LEU A 123 1.78 -0.35 -8.02
CA LEU A 123 2.44 -1.24 -8.98
C LEU A 123 1.41 -1.82 -9.95
N TYR A 124 0.32 -2.41 -9.45
CA TYR A 124 -0.78 -2.92 -10.27
C TYR A 124 -1.45 -1.81 -11.09
N ARG A 125 -1.74 -0.67 -10.48
CA ARG A 125 -2.32 0.48 -11.20
C ARG A 125 -1.42 0.94 -12.34
N SER A 126 -0.11 1.00 -12.15
CA SER A 126 0.84 1.42 -13.18
C SER A 126 0.89 0.47 -14.39
N HIS A 127 0.61 -0.83 -14.16
CA HIS A 127 0.59 -1.83 -15.21
C HIS A 127 -0.80 -1.95 -15.88
N TRP A 128 -1.88 -2.00 -15.09
CA TRP A 128 -3.23 -2.23 -15.59
C TRP A 128 -3.92 -0.98 -16.16
N ARG A 129 -3.68 0.21 -15.56
CA ARG A 129 -4.35 1.46 -15.95
C ARG A 129 -3.43 2.30 -16.84
N LYS A 130 -3.52 2.03 -18.16
CA LYS A 130 -2.74 2.78 -19.17
C LYS A 130 -3.38 4.14 -19.52
N ASP A 131 -4.61 4.33 -19.15
CA ASP A 131 -5.43 5.53 -19.39
C ASP A 131 -5.18 6.68 -18.39
N VAL A 132 -4.50 6.39 -17.30
CA VAL A 132 -4.19 7.38 -16.25
C VAL A 132 -2.70 7.35 -15.87
N ASN A 133 -2.13 8.52 -15.65
CA ASN A 133 -0.76 8.61 -15.15
C ASN A 133 -0.68 8.04 -13.74
N THR A 134 0.29 7.16 -13.53
CA THR A 134 0.63 6.62 -12.22
C THR A 134 2.08 6.95 -11.92
N LEU A 135 2.31 7.52 -10.75
CA LEU A 135 3.62 7.80 -10.21
C LEU A 135 3.55 7.58 -8.70
N HIS A 136 4.26 6.60 -8.21
CA HIS A 136 4.32 6.27 -6.79
C HIS A 136 5.75 5.92 -6.39
N VAL A 137 6.25 6.61 -5.38
CA VAL A 137 7.61 6.47 -4.89
C VAL A 137 7.59 5.76 -3.54
N LEU A 138 8.41 4.76 -3.38
CA LEU A 138 8.67 4.08 -2.13
C LEU A 138 10.17 3.92 -1.89
N PRO A 139 10.59 3.81 -0.62
CA PRO A 139 9.82 3.82 0.62
C PRO A 139 9.39 5.25 1.02
N HIS A 140 8.65 5.39 2.12
CA HIS A 140 8.61 6.67 2.83
C HIS A 140 10.05 7.11 3.16
N TRP A 141 10.26 8.42 3.42
CA TRP A 141 11.62 8.91 3.64
C TRP A 141 11.85 9.38 5.08
N THR A 142 11.43 8.53 6.05
CA THR A 142 11.57 8.78 7.49
C THR A 142 12.14 7.53 8.16
N PHE A 143 13.46 7.47 8.29
CA PHE A 143 14.21 6.34 8.86
C PHE A 143 15.25 6.83 9.88
N PRO A 144 14.84 7.33 11.04
CA PRO A 144 15.79 7.78 12.05
C PRO A 144 16.77 6.66 12.44
N GLY A 145 18.07 6.99 12.48
CA GLY A 145 19.13 6.05 12.80
C GLY A 145 19.66 5.22 11.62
N ARG A 146 19.18 5.47 10.39
CA ARG A 146 19.70 4.82 9.18
C ARG A 146 20.52 5.76 8.28
N GLU A 147 20.91 6.92 8.78
CA GLU A 147 21.67 7.91 8.01
C GLU A 147 22.94 7.31 7.40
N GLY A 148 23.08 7.43 6.09
CA GLY A 148 24.20 6.89 5.31
C GLY A 148 24.08 5.40 4.91
N GLU A 149 23.07 4.68 5.44
CA GLU A 149 22.83 3.29 5.04
C GLU A 149 22.12 3.20 3.70
N VAL A 150 22.40 2.11 2.97
CA VAL A 150 21.74 1.84 1.69
C VAL A 150 20.24 1.60 1.91
N THR A 151 19.44 2.45 1.28
CA THR A 151 17.99 2.44 1.32
C THR A 151 17.50 2.53 -0.12
N PRO A 152 17.23 1.39 -0.79
CA PRO A 152 16.77 1.38 -2.16
C PRO A 152 15.50 2.21 -2.36
N VAL A 153 15.42 2.92 -3.49
CA VAL A 153 14.22 3.68 -3.87
C VAL A 153 13.62 3.05 -5.11
N TYR A 154 12.34 2.72 -5.04
CA TYR A 154 11.58 2.21 -6.17
C TYR A 154 10.54 3.23 -6.60
N CYS A 155 10.21 3.19 -7.88
CA CYS A 155 9.16 4.01 -8.45
C CYS A 155 8.23 3.14 -9.30
N TYR A 156 6.95 3.10 -8.93
CA TYR A 156 5.90 2.42 -9.67
C TYR A 156 5.20 3.44 -10.56
N THR A 157 5.39 3.30 -11.84
CA THR A 157 4.90 4.26 -12.83
C THR A 157 4.62 3.59 -14.17
N ASN A 158 3.69 4.14 -14.95
CA ASN A 158 3.52 3.77 -16.35
C ASN A 158 4.43 4.59 -17.30
N ALA A 159 5.19 5.57 -16.78
CA ALA A 159 6.25 6.23 -17.54
C ALA A 159 7.39 5.26 -17.89
N PRO A 160 8.06 5.44 -19.06
CA PRO A 160 9.20 4.61 -19.45
C PRO A 160 10.47 4.91 -18.67
N SER A 161 10.61 6.10 -18.09
CA SER A 161 11.81 6.52 -17.37
C SER A 161 11.50 7.55 -16.29
N ALA A 162 12.40 7.64 -15.30
CA ALA A 162 12.36 8.70 -14.30
C ALA A 162 13.76 9.03 -13.78
N GLU A 163 13.89 10.20 -13.17
CA GLU A 163 15.08 10.66 -12.48
C GLU A 163 14.78 10.88 -11.01
N LEU A 164 15.66 10.39 -10.15
CA LEU A 164 15.57 10.51 -8.70
C LEU A 164 16.50 11.59 -8.18
N PHE A 165 16.02 12.36 -7.22
CA PHE A 165 16.79 13.36 -6.49
C PHE A 165 16.68 13.13 -4.99
N VAL A 166 17.82 13.23 -4.29
CA VAL A 166 17.90 13.28 -2.83
C VAL A 166 18.44 14.64 -2.45
N ASN A 167 17.68 15.41 -1.71
CA ASN A 167 18.03 16.79 -1.32
C ASN A 167 18.51 17.65 -2.51
N GLY A 168 17.80 17.55 -3.64
CA GLY A 168 18.12 18.26 -4.89
C GLY A 168 19.27 17.68 -5.70
N LYS A 169 19.99 16.66 -5.20
CA LYS A 169 21.09 16.01 -5.91
C LYS A 169 20.59 14.81 -6.69
N SER A 170 20.80 14.81 -8.02
CA SER A 170 20.43 13.71 -8.89
C SER A 170 21.14 12.40 -8.52
N GLN A 171 20.36 11.33 -8.47
CA GLN A 171 20.82 9.95 -8.31
C GLN A 171 20.82 9.20 -9.67
N GLY A 172 20.62 9.95 -10.76
CA GLY A 172 20.56 9.48 -12.11
C GLY A 172 19.16 9.22 -12.64
N ARG A 173 19.03 9.38 -13.96
CA ARG A 173 17.83 8.97 -14.71
C ARG A 173 17.98 7.53 -15.15
N ILE A 174 16.95 6.73 -14.92
CA ILE A 174 16.90 5.33 -15.34
C ILE A 174 15.68 5.07 -16.23
N VAL A 175 15.76 4.00 -17.01
CA VAL A 175 14.75 3.57 -17.98
C VAL A 175 14.31 2.16 -17.63
N LYS A 176 13.04 1.84 -17.81
CA LYS A 176 12.55 0.46 -17.68
C LYS A 176 13.31 -0.47 -18.61
N ASN A 177 13.69 -1.63 -18.11
CA ASN A 177 14.44 -2.63 -18.86
C ASN A 177 13.61 -3.91 -19.06
N PRO A 178 13.02 -4.11 -20.26
CA PRO A 178 12.20 -5.30 -20.53
C PRO A 178 13.00 -6.63 -20.49
N GLY A 179 14.33 -6.56 -20.51
CA GLY A 179 15.20 -7.73 -20.42
C GLY A 179 15.41 -8.27 -19.01
N THR A 180 14.95 -7.56 -17.98
CA THR A 180 15.10 -7.98 -16.58
C THR A 180 13.74 -8.25 -15.90
N ARG A 181 13.74 -9.15 -14.90
CA ARG A 181 12.52 -9.56 -14.22
C ARG A 181 11.77 -8.38 -13.58
N LEU A 182 12.46 -7.56 -12.80
CA LEU A 182 11.82 -6.48 -12.02
C LEU A 182 11.82 -5.14 -12.75
N ASP A 183 12.88 -4.76 -13.45
CA ASP A 183 13.00 -3.42 -14.06
C ASP A 183 12.13 -3.26 -15.32
N ARG A 184 11.46 -4.32 -15.77
CA ARG A 184 10.44 -4.26 -16.83
C ARG A 184 9.20 -3.47 -16.39
N TYR A 185 8.83 -3.59 -15.11
CA TYR A 185 7.55 -3.05 -14.60
C TYR A 185 7.72 -1.92 -13.58
N ARG A 186 8.94 -1.72 -13.07
CA ARG A 186 9.27 -0.68 -12.09
C ARG A 186 10.64 -0.06 -12.34
N LEU A 187 10.87 1.10 -11.75
CA LEU A 187 12.17 1.76 -11.77
C LEU A 187 12.82 1.62 -10.39
N ARG A 188 14.12 1.27 -10.33
CA ARG A 188 14.81 0.96 -9.07
C ARG A 188 16.17 1.61 -8.97
N TRP A 189 16.40 2.42 -7.96
CA TRP A 189 17.71 2.93 -7.55
C TRP A 189 18.17 2.15 -6.32
N ASN A 190 18.98 1.10 -6.52
CA ASN A 190 19.29 0.11 -5.48
C ASN A 190 20.35 0.56 -4.47
N ASN A 191 21.13 1.61 -4.77
CA ASN A 191 22.29 2.02 -3.97
C ASN A 191 22.14 3.42 -3.36
N VAL A 192 20.92 3.90 -3.22
CA VAL A 192 20.65 5.20 -2.60
C VAL A 192 20.99 5.13 -1.12
N LYS A 193 21.74 6.09 -0.61
CA LYS A 193 22.00 6.24 0.81
C LYS A 193 20.93 7.13 1.41
N TYR A 194 20.40 6.72 2.56
CA TYR A 194 19.43 7.53 3.27
C TYR A 194 20.10 8.82 3.82
N GLU A 195 19.53 9.93 3.46
CA GLU A 195 19.82 11.25 4.02
C GLU A 195 18.48 11.92 4.35
N PRO A 196 18.23 12.35 5.60
CA PRO A 196 16.99 13.06 5.95
C PRO A 196 16.79 14.30 5.05
N GLY A 197 15.55 14.58 4.70
CA GLY A 197 15.18 15.71 3.85
C GLY A 197 14.19 15.33 2.77
N GLU A 198 14.48 15.66 1.52
CA GLU A 198 13.59 15.51 0.38
C GLU A 198 14.04 14.38 -0.56
N LEU A 199 13.11 13.50 -0.87
CA LEU A 199 13.21 12.51 -1.94
C LEU A 199 12.24 12.92 -3.04
N LYS A 200 12.73 13.23 -4.25
CA LYS A 200 11.91 13.66 -5.37
C LYS A 200 12.15 12.79 -6.59
N VAL A 201 11.08 12.35 -7.25
CA VAL A 201 11.13 11.64 -8.54
C VAL A 201 10.42 12.46 -9.59
N VAL A 202 11.06 12.62 -10.75
CA VAL A 202 10.48 13.22 -11.96
C VAL A 202 10.37 12.13 -13.02
N ALA A 203 9.16 11.82 -13.46
CA ALA A 203 8.87 10.82 -14.48
C ALA A 203 8.70 11.46 -15.85
N TYR A 204 9.17 10.78 -16.89
CA TYR A 204 9.20 11.30 -18.26
C TYR A 204 8.51 10.37 -19.24
N ASN A 205 7.78 10.96 -20.19
CA ASN A 205 7.20 10.28 -21.34
C ASN A 205 8.27 9.83 -22.35
N TYR A 206 7.87 9.07 -23.37
CA TYR A 206 8.76 8.61 -24.45
C TYR A 206 9.38 9.74 -25.26
N ASP A 207 8.68 10.88 -25.38
CA ASP A 207 9.16 12.07 -26.08
C ASP A 207 10.08 12.96 -25.23
N GLY A 208 10.33 12.54 -23.97
CA GLY A 208 11.16 13.27 -23.01
C GLY A 208 10.44 14.35 -22.23
N SER A 209 9.17 14.61 -22.50
CA SER A 209 8.36 15.55 -21.70
C SER A 209 8.11 14.98 -20.29
N VAL A 210 7.92 15.88 -19.32
CA VAL A 210 7.60 15.48 -17.93
C VAL A 210 6.19 14.94 -17.86
N MET A 211 6.03 13.69 -17.39
CA MET A 211 4.73 13.08 -17.12
C MET A 211 4.17 13.57 -15.77
N GLY A 212 5.03 13.74 -14.80
CA GLY A 212 4.69 14.18 -13.45
C GLY A 212 5.87 14.09 -12.49
N GLU A 213 5.65 14.60 -11.28
CA GLU A 213 6.64 14.52 -10.20
C GLU A 213 5.97 14.16 -8.88
N GLN A 214 6.71 13.48 -8.01
CA GLN A 214 6.30 13.19 -6.64
C GLN A 214 7.45 13.47 -5.69
N THR A 215 7.11 14.08 -4.57
CA THR A 215 8.04 14.38 -3.49
C THR A 215 7.59 13.69 -2.20
N VAL A 216 8.54 13.04 -1.53
CA VAL A 216 8.39 12.46 -0.20
C VAL A 216 9.39 13.16 0.71
N ARG A 217 8.99 13.50 1.93
CA ARG A 217 9.85 14.20 2.88
C ARG A 217 10.02 13.41 4.17
N THR A 218 11.16 13.59 4.80
CA THR A 218 11.38 13.13 6.16
C THR A 218 10.45 13.92 7.08
N ALA A 219 9.61 13.21 7.81
CA ALA A 219 8.70 13.79 8.77
C ALA A 219 9.40 14.11 10.09
N GLY A 220 8.95 15.19 10.73
CA GLY A 220 9.20 15.48 12.14
C GLY A 220 8.24 14.70 13.06
N GLU A 221 8.18 15.15 14.32
CA GLU A 221 7.25 14.59 15.31
C GLU A 221 5.79 14.88 14.93
N PRO A 222 4.85 13.95 15.20
CA PRO A 222 3.44 14.18 15.02
C PRO A 222 2.95 15.44 15.72
N ALA A 223 2.25 16.34 15.00
CA ALA A 223 1.78 17.62 15.51
C ALA A 223 0.27 17.81 15.42
N ARG A 224 -0.40 17.15 14.45
CA ARG A 224 -1.85 17.26 14.29
C ARG A 224 -2.45 16.03 13.62
N ILE A 225 -3.71 15.78 13.94
CA ILE A 225 -4.55 14.74 13.33
C ILE A 225 -5.15 15.31 12.03
N VAL A 226 -5.29 14.45 11.01
CA VAL A 226 -5.98 14.77 9.74
C VAL A 226 -7.07 13.73 9.52
N LEU A 227 -8.27 14.18 9.16
CA LEU A 227 -9.45 13.35 8.90
C LEU A 227 -9.89 13.54 7.45
N GLU A 228 -10.00 12.44 6.70
CA GLU A 228 -10.44 12.42 5.31
C GLU A 228 -11.54 11.39 5.13
N ALA A 229 -12.77 11.84 4.89
CA ALA A 229 -13.89 10.94 4.61
C ALA A 229 -13.96 10.60 3.13
N ASP A 230 -14.29 9.35 2.81
CA ASP A 230 -14.57 8.91 1.43
C ASP A 230 -15.80 9.60 0.84
N ARG A 231 -16.71 10.03 1.70
CA ARG A 231 -17.94 10.78 1.36
C ARG A 231 -18.39 11.70 2.47
N SER A 232 -18.99 12.82 2.12
CA SER A 232 -19.50 13.82 3.06
C SER A 232 -20.95 13.58 3.48
N SER A 233 -21.63 12.57 2.92
CA SER A 233 -23.04 12.29 3.15
C SER A 233 -23.36 10.80 2.98
N ILE A 234 -24.15 10.25 3.93
CA ILE A 234 -24.64 8.85 3.91
C ILE A 234 -26.12 8.80 4.25
N ALA A 235 -26.78 7.69 3.93
CA ALA A 235 -28.18 7.46 4.28
C ALA A 235 -28.38 7.21 5.77
N ALA A 236 -29.58 7.55 6.28
CA ALA A 236 -29.93 7.48 7.71
C ALA A 236 -30.10 6.06 8.25
N LYS A 237 -30.13 5.02 7.41
CA LYS A 237 -30.39 3.64 7.85
C LYS A 237 -29.52 2.63 7.10
N GLY A 238 -28.91 1.75 7.88
CA GLY A 238 -28.49 0.40 7.59
C GLY A 238 -27.21 0.23 6.80
N GLU A 239 -27.26 0.24 5.49
CA GLU A 239 -26.18 -0.32 4.66
C GLU A 239 -25.20 0.72 4.12
N ASP A 240 -25.49 2.01 4.30
CA ASP A 240 -24.62 3.09 3.83
C ASP A 240 -23.70 3.56 4.95
N LEU A 241 -22.38 3.52 4.71
CA LEU A 241 -21.34 3.82 5.68
C LEU A 241 -20.41 4.91 5.14
N ALA A 242 -19.84 5.71 6.02
CA ALA A 242 -18.72 6.57 5.71
C ALA A 242 -17.43 5.98 6.29
N PHE A 243 -16.40 5.92 5.46
CA PHE A 243 -15.07 5.50 5.86
C PHE A 243 -14.17 6.73 5.99
N VAL A 244 -13.69 6.97 7.19
CA VAL A 244 -12.86 8.12 7.50
C VAL A 244 -11.44 7.68 7.78
N LYS A 245 -10.53 8.03 6.87
CA LYS A 245 -9.10 7.87 7.10
C LYS A 245 -8.64 8.86 8.17
N VAL A 246 -7.96 8.35 9.18
CA VAL A 246 -7.32 9.10 10.25
C VAL A 246 -5.83 8.97 10.07
N SER A 247 -5.13 10.08 9.96
CA SER A 247 -3.67 10.13 9.85
C SER A 247 -3.09 11.23 10.74
N VAL A 248 -1.78 11.25 10.88
CA VAL A 248 -1.07 12.32 11.57
C VAL A 248 0.00 12.92 10.68
N VAL A 249 0.19 14.22 10.83
CA VAL A 249 1.21 14.98 10.14
C VAL A 249 2.04 15.78 11.15
N ASP A 250 3.26 16.12 10.78
CA ASP A 250 4.11 16.99 11.56
C ASP A 250 3.68 18.47 11.49
N LYS A 251 4.45 19.36 12.11
CA LYS A 251 4.19 20.82 12.12
C LYS A 251 4.18 21.45 10.71
N ASP A 252 4.88 20.85 9.75
CA ASP A 252 5.00 21.33 8.37
C ASP A 252 3.98 20.67 7.44
N GLY A 253 3.14 19.75 7.96
CA GLY A 253 2.12 19.03 7.22
C GLY A 253 2.62 17.78 6.52
N THR A 254 3.84 17.33 6.80
CA THR A 254 4.40 16.09 6.28
C THR A 254 3.76 14.89 6.97
N PRO A 255 3.23 13.89 6.25
CA PRO A 255 2.72 12.65 6.86
C PRO A 255 3.78 11.95 7.70
N CYS A 256 3.41 11.46 8.87
CA CYS A 256 4.29 10.76 9.81
C CYS A 256 4.13 9.24 9.64
N PRO A 257 4.88 8.58 8.75
CA PRO A 257 4.66 7.18 8.37
C PRO A 257 5.06 6.17 9.44
N THR A 258 5.72 6.62 10.49
CA THR A 258 6.15 5.77 11.62
C THR A 258 5.31 5.99 12.87
N ALA A 259 4.29 6.85 12.80
CA ALA A 259 3.46 7.17 13.95
C ALA A 259 2.58 6.00 14.38
N THR A 260 2.52 5.78 15.69
CA THR A 260 1.73 4.73 16.36
C THR A 260 0.83 5.28 17.45
N ASN A 261 0.55 6.58 17.43
CA ASN A 261 -0.29 7.25 18.43
C ASN A 261 -1.62 6.51 18.62
N LYS A 262 -2.02 6.31 19.87
CA LYS A 262 -3.30 5.68 20.21
C LYS A 262 -4.43 6.71 20.04
N MET A 263 -5.27 6.50 19.05
CA MET A 263 -6.41 7.34 18.73
C MET A 263 -7.64 6.94 19.55
N LYS A 264 -8.45 7.93 19.96
CA LYS A 264 -9.75 7.77 20.62
C LYS A 264 -10.82 8.38 19.74
N PHE A 265 -11.95 7.68 19.57
CA PHE A 265 -13.04 8.03 18.66
C PHE A 265 -14.32 8.29 19.41
N GLU A 266 -15.01 9.37 19.05
CA GLU A 266 -16.35 9.71 19.54
C GLU A 266 -17.21 10.14 18.34
N VAL A 267 -18.39 9.56 18.19
CA VAL A 267 -19.39 9.97 17.19
C VAL A 267 -20.62 10.47 17.89
N THR A 268 -21.06 11.69 17.55
CA THR A 268 -22.24 12.33 18.12
C THR A 268 -23.23 12.75 17.03
N GLY A 269 -24.47 13.06 17.43
CA GLY A 269 -25.52 13.56 16.54
C GLY A 269 -26.31 12.45 15.85
N ALA A 270 -26.41 12.49 14.54
CA ALA A 270 -27.28 11.64 13.74
C ALA A 270 -26.64 10.29 13.30
N ALA A 271 -25.46 9.94 13.82
CA ALA A 271 -24.75 8.71 13.51
C ALA A 271 -24.16 8.06 14.77
N LYS A 272 -23.60 6.88 14.61
CA LYS A 272 -22.85 6.14 15.63
C LYS A 272 -21.50 5.66 15.08
N PHE A 273 -20.55 5.43 15.97
CA PHE A 273 -19.32 4.69 15.69
C PHE A 273 -19.69 3.24 15.37
N ARG A 274 -19.18 2.73 14.26
CA ARG A 274 -19.42 1.35 13.82
C ARG A 274 -18.22 0.45 14.07
N ALA A 275 -17.04 0.88 13.63
CA ALA A 275 -15.79 0.12 13.74
C ALA A 275 -14.57 1.03 13.50
N ALA A 276 -13.39 0.52 13.84
CA ALA A 276 -12.11 1.04 13.38
C ALA A 276 -11.18 -0.11 12.99
N CYS A 277 -10.27 0.13 12.05
CA CYS A 277 -9.23 -0.80 11.64
C CYS A 277 -7.97 -0.03 11.26
N ASN A 278 -6.80 -0.49 11.71
CA ASN A 278 -5.52 0.13 11.37
C ASN A 278 -4.73 -0.61 10.27
N GLY A 279 -5.20 -1.77 9.84
CA GLY A 279 -4.54 -2.56 8.80
C GLY A 279 -3.35 -3.41 9.26
N ASP A 280 -2.99 -3.37 10.54
CA ASP A 280 -1.94 -4.20 11.11
C ASP A 280 -2.40 -5.65 11.27
N ALA A 281 -1.74 -6.57 10.57
CA ALA A 281 -2.06 -7.99 10.60
C ALA A 281 -1.86 -8.63 11.98
N THR A 282 -1.07 -8.00 12.86
CA THR A 282 -0.77 -8.48 14.21
C THR A 282 -1.63 -7.82 15.29
N SER A 283 -2.44 -6.82 14.95
CA SER A 283 -3.28 -6.11 15.92
C SER A 283 -4.37 -7.01 16.47
N LEU A 284 -4.45 -7.09 17.81
CA LEU A 284 -5.52 -7.80 18.54
C LEU A 284 -6.63 -6.86 19.02
N VAL A 285 -6.55 -5.57 18.71
CA VAL A 285 -7.60 -4.61 19.08
C VAL A 285 -8.89 -4.95 18.34
N ALA A 286 -9.98 -5.09 19.09
CA ALA A 286 -11.29 -5.37 18.51
C ALA A 286 -11.75 -4.21 17.61
N PHE A 287 -12.35 -4.52 16.46
CA PHE A 287 -12.80 -3.50 15.50
C PHE A 287 -13.88 -2.56 16.06
N ASN A 288 -14.64 -2.98 17.08
CA ASN A 288 -15.61 -2.16 17.77
C ASN A 288 -15.04 -1.37 18.96
N SER A 289 -13.71 -1.41 19.17
CA SER A 289 -13.04 -0.57 20.16
C SER A 289 -13.09 0.90 19.73
N THR A 290 -13.43 1.79 20.64
CA THR A 290 -13.36 3.25 20.42
C THR A 290 -11.97 3.84 20.60
N GLU A 291 -10.96 2.98 20.78
CA GLU A 291 -9.55 3.34 20.83
C GLU A 291 -8.73 2.36 20.00
N MET A 292 -7.80 2.85 19.18
CA MET A 292 -6.93 2.03 18.35
C MET A 292 -5.62 2.78 18.05
N PRO A 293 -4.44 2.11 18.10
CA PRO A 293 -3.19 2.71 17.65
C PRO A 293 -3.18 2.86 16.12
N LEU A 294 -2.51 3.89 15.62
CA LEU A 294 -2.15 3.98 14.21
C LEU A 294 -1.20 2.85 13.82
N PHE A 295 -1.28 2.41 12.59
CA PHE A 295 -0.29 1.54 11.96
C PHE A 295 0.27 2.24 10.72
N SER A 296 1.60 2.41 10.68
CA SER A 296 2.25 3.20 9.64
C SER A 296 1.59 4.58 9.42
N GLY A 297 1.28 5.26 10.54
CA GLY A 297 0.73 6.61 10.56
C GLY A 297 -0.76 6.75 10.24
N GLU A 298 -1.50 5.64 9.98
CA GLU A 298 -2.88 5.70 9.52
C GLU A 298 -3.78 4.62 10.13
N LEU A 299 -5.09 4.88 10.13
CA LEU A 299 -6.16 3.92 10.35
C LEU A 299 -7.46 4.42 9.68
N VAL A 300 -8.49 3.57 9.68
CA VAL A 300 -9.82 3.93 9.18
C VAL A 300 -10.86 3.79 10.28
N VAL A 301 -11.74 4.80 10.42
CA VAL A 301 -12.94 4.77 11.27
C VAL A 301 -14.17 4.66 10.38
N VAL A 302 -15.09 3.78 10.76
CA VAL A 302 -16.36 3.55 10.05
C VAL A 302 -17.50 4.18 10.85
N VAL A 303 -18.26 5.06 10.19
CA VAL A 303 -19.41 5.77 10.74
C VAL A 303 -20.69 5.29 10.07
N GLU A 304 -21.71 4.98 10.87
CA GLU A 304 -23.04 4.50 10.43
C GLU A 304 -24.13 5.52 10.79
N GLY A 305 -24.94 5.92 9.78
CA GLY A 305 -26.07 6.82 9.98
C GLY A 305 -27.19 6.14 10.79
N THR A 306 -27.82 6.89 11.72
CA THR A 306 -28.91 6.36 12.55
C THR A 306 -30.24 7.08 12.33
N LYS A 307 -30.21 8.37 12.01
CA LYS A 307 -31.35 9.22 11.70
C LYS A 307 -30.90 10.39 10.82
N GLN A 308 -31.86 11.05 10.19
CA GLN A 308 -31.58 12.25 9.40
C GLN A 308 -31.02 13.40 10.28
N GLY A 309 -30.00 14.10 9.78
CA GLY A 309 -29.39 15.22 10.49
C GLY A 309 -27.87 15.30 10.26
N LYS A 310 -27.18 16.01 11.15
CA LYS A 310 -25.72 16.11 11.15
C LYS A 310 -25.11 15.18 12.19
N ALA A 311 -24.00 14.57 11.84
CA ALA A 311 -23.16 13.82 12.74
C ALA A 311 -21.77 14.45 12.81
N THR A 312 -21.08 14.25 13.92
CA THR A 312 -19.70 14.70 14.11
C THR A 312 -18.87 13.52 14.61
N LEU A 313 -17.83 13.17 13.86
CA LEU A 313 -16.73 12.33 14.33
C LEU A 313 -15.69 13.22 14.99
N SER A 314 -15.32 12.91 16.22
CA SER A 314 -14.22 13.53 16.96
C SER A 314 -13.11 12.50 17.15
N VAL A 315 -11.88 12.90 16.86
CA VAL A 315 -10.69 12.05 17.07
C VAL A 315 -9.69 12.81 17.93
N SER A 316 -9.14 12.13 18.92
CA SER A 316 -8.13 12.68 19.85
C SER A 316 -7.03 11.65 20.12
N ALA A 317 -5.87 12.15 20.50
CA ALA A 317 -4.75 11.36 21.00
C ALA A 317 -3.97 12.19 22.02
N ASP A 318 -3.27 11.53 22.92
CA ASP A 318 -2.45 12.21 23.91
C ASP A 318 -1.33 13.00 23.21
N GLY A 319 -1.16 14.26 23.59
CA GLY A 319 -0.17 15.17 23.02
C GLY A 319 -0.54 15.80 21.66
N LEU A 320 -1.71 15.48 21.09
CA LEU A 320 -2.19 16.04 19.83
C LEU A 320 -3.49 16.84 20.01
N PRO A 321 -3.68 17.95 19.29
CA PRO A 321 -4.96 18.64 19.24
C PRO A 321 -6.06 17.72 18.76
N LYS A 322 -7.26 17.80 19.39
CA LYS A 322 -8.48 17.11 18.95
C LYS A 322 -8.89 17.63 17.57
N GLU A 323 -9.24 16.71 16.66
CA GLU A 323 -9.77 17.03 15.34
C GLU A 323 -11.22 16.53 15.19
N THR A 324 -12.01 17.21 14.35
CA THR A 324 -13.42 16.88 14.13
C THR A 324 -13.80 16.92 12.66
N LEU A 325 -14.69 16.01 12.27
CA LEU A 325 -15.26 15.93 10.92
C LEU A 325 -16.78 15.84 10.98
N SER A 326 -17.49 16.66 10.18
CA SER A 326 -18.93 16.61 10.04
C SER A 326 -19.36 15.76 8.85
N ILE A 327 -20.38 14.90 9.06
CA ILE A 327 -20.99 14.04 8.04
C ILE A 327 -22.50 14.32 8.02
N ASN A 328 -23.06 14.51 6.84
CA ASN A 328 -24.51 14.71 6.67
C ASN A 328 -25.20 13.36 6.54
N ILE A 329 -26.26 13.15 7.33
CA ILE A 329 -27.09 11.95 7.28
C ILE A 329 -28.43 12.33 6.63
N LYS A 330 -28.73 11.71 5.47
CA LYS A 330 -29.91 11.97 4.64
C LYS A 330 -31.08 11.04 4.95
#